data_61f3bb4e1f2013b6db9b139ac50ca9f6
#
_entry.id   61f3bb4e1f2013b6db9b139ac50ca9f6
#
_cell.length_a   1.000
_cell.length_b   1.000
_cell.length_c   1.000
_cell.angle_alpha   90.00
_cell.angle_beta   90.00
_cell.angle_gamma   90.00
#
_symmetry.space_group_name_H-M   'P 1'
#
loop_
_entity.id
_entity.type
_entity.pdbx_description
1 polymer ?
#
loop_
_entity_poly.entity_id
_entity_poly.type
_entity_poly.pdbx_seq_one_letter_code
_entity_poly.pdbx_strand_id
1 'polypeptide(L)'
;MKELEIRNQKIIDAIIEKEKTLCPGSVALIGIYGSFQSGDIHPLSDLDLLILINDDRGWQLGKTFIQDDLGVGHDIYCTNWEGLRQDARYEHPHIGKLMDSRIVYCADEKYRTELEKMRDDVRKTLAEPFGEADCEKAEKELKEAQCCFAEAMTGEELTEVRRRAGGAIYYAENAVALLNKTYFRLGVKRRYEELNAMEKRPENLCGLIENILAAETAENVKKRLALLMKELTACFRKVRQSLQVEKKPACAETLRGTYEEMFSNWHGKMVLAAETGDRHLAFMSMESLNEMLADISNAVEIGTYDVLRAYDPNDLKKTAEGFDEILRQYLQEYEKAGVKAEHYADIDAFTAAYLNKGKREPGKAACRIRTAVPADAEKIDALFKEMLQTIYHTDDVKGYEAGHLESFWNGGENRIYVAEDDEVRAFLSIEVYREPQAYLYLDDFSVAAAYRGSGIGTKLMQKAEAYAREIGIPAIVLHVEKSNESAFRFYERLGYTIFRDDGNRYLLSKELDQD
;
A
#
# COMPACT_ATOMS: atom_id res chain seq x y z
N MET A 1 -3.75 46.58 13.60
CA MET A 1 -2.84 45.52 14.12
C MET A 1 -2.88 45.45 15.64
N LYS A 2 -2.43 46.47 16.38
CA LYS A 2 -2.38 46.44 17.85
C LYS A 2 -3.73 46.13 18.54
N GLU A 3 -4.84 46.58 17.98
CA GLU A 3 -6.20 46.31 18.52
C GLU A 3 -6.60 44.83 18.31
N LEU A 4 -6.25 44.25 17.15
CA LEU A 4 -6.51 42.83 16.86
C LEU A 4 -5.65 41.92 17.75
N GLU A 5 -4.41 42.29 18.02
CA GLU A 5 -3.55 41.56 18.97
C GLU A 5 -4.14 41.59 20.40
N ILE A 6 -4.63 42.74 20.84
CA ILE A 6 -5.30 42.88 22.15
C ILE A 6 -6.58 42.02 22.21
N ARG A 7 -7.39 42.02 21.13
CA ARG A 7 -8.57 41.17 21.02
C ARG A 7 -8.19 39.69 21.12
N ASN A 8 -7.20 39.28 20.35
CA ASN A 8 -6.77 37.89 20.32
C ASN A 8 -6.23 37.43 21.68
N GLN A 9 -5.47 38.26 22.36
CA GLN A 9 -5.00 37.96 23.70
C GLN A 9 -6.17 37.78 24.69
N LYS A 10 -7.20 38.64 24.61
CA LYS A 10 -8.40 38.49 25.46
C LYS A 10 -9.14 37.18 25.22
N ILE A 11 -9.22 36.73 23.97
CA ILE A 11 -9.84 35.45 23.64
C ILE A 11 -9.02 34.29 24.26
N ILE A 12 -7.70 34.33 24.11
CA ILE A 12 -6.79 33.30 24.66
C ILE A 12 -6.89 33.28 26.19
N ASP A 13 -6.85 34.44 26.85
CA ASP A 13 -6.96 34.56 28.30
C ASP A 13 -8.31 34.00 28.80
N ALA A 14 -9.40 34.26 28.06
CA ALA A 14 -10.72 33.73 28.39
C ALA A 14 -10.79 32.20 28.27
N ILE A 15 -10.12 31.62 27.28
CA ILE A 15 -10.02 30.16 27.14
C ILE A 15 -9.26 29.55 28.30
N ILE A 16 -8.13 30.14 28.70
CA ILE A 16 -7.30 29.67 29.81
C ILE A 16 -8.07 29.78 31.12
N GLU A 17 -8.82 30.88 31.36
CA GLU A 17 -9.61 31.05 32.56
C GLU A 17 -10.80 30.08 32.62
N LYS A 18 -11.44 29.84 31.48
CA LYS A 18 -12.50 28.84 31.37
C LYS A 18 -11.97 27.43 31.63
N GLU A 19 -10.79 27.10 31.13
CA GLU A 19 -10.13 25.82 31.38
C GLU A 19 -9.92 25.59 32.88
N LYS A 20 -9.35 26.58 33.61
CA LYS A 20 -9.10 26.48 35.04
C LYS A 20 -10.36 26.20 35.85
N THR A 21 -11.51 26.67 35.40
CA THR A 21 -12.78 26.55 36.13
C THR A 21 -13.57 25.30 35.73
N LEU A 22 -13.62 24.94 34.45
CA LEU A 22 -14.47 23.85 33.92
C LEU A 22 -13.75 22.53 33.77
N CYS A 23 -12.49 22.56 33.35
CA CYS A 23 -11.74 21.34 32.98
C CYS A 23 -10.24 21.49 33.28
N PRO A 24 -9.86 21.73 34.56
CA PRO A 24 -8.46 21.95 34.91
C PRO A 24 -7.53 20.84 34.44
N GLY A 25 -6.41 21.21 33.77
CA GLY A 25 -5.42 20.31 33.23
C GLY A 25 -5.79 19.65 31.89
N SER A 26 -6.94 20.02 31.32
CA SER A 26 -7.35 19.45 30.01
C SER A 26 -6.67 20.11 28.81
N VAL A 27 -6.13 21.32 28.93
CA VAL A 27 -5.37 21.97 27.85
C VAL A 27 -3.89 21.64 27.94
N ALA A 28 -3.34 21.06 26.86
CA ALA A 28 -1.90 20.84 26.72
C ALA A 28 -1.17 22.08 26.22
N LEU A 29 -1.63 22.64 25.10
CA LEU A 29 -1.04 23.77 24.40
C LEU A 29 -2.13 24.65 23.77
N ILE A 30 -1.83 25.94 23.58
CA ILE A 30 -2.54 26.82 22.67
C ILE A 30 -1.53 27.42 21.68
N GLY A 31 -1.79 27.32 20.40
CA GLY A 31 -1.00 27.89 19.32
C GLY A 31 -1.85 28.75 18.40
N ILE A 32 -1.26 29.81 17.83
CA ILE A 32 -1.87 30.65 16.80
C ILE A 32 -1.35 30.22 15.44
N TYR A 33 -2.26 29.99 14.49
CA TYR A 33 -1.92 29.71 13.08
C TYR A 33 -2.76 30.58 12.13
N GLY A 34 -2.89 30.21 10.85
CA GLY A 34 -3.69 30.96 9.88
C GLY A 34 -3.14 32.36 9.58
N SER A 35 -4.03 33.32 9.34
CA SER A 35 -3.69 34.66 8.89
C SER A 35 -2.74 35.42 9.80
N PHE A 36 -2.83 35.22 11.11
CA PHE A 36 -1.94 35.84 12.10
C PHE A 36 -0.52 35.26 12.11
N GLN A 37 -0.33 34.06 11.56
CA GLN A 37 0.98 33.44 11.43
C GLN A 37 1.56 33.65 10.03
N SER A 38 0.71 33.67 8.98
CA SER A 38 1.16 33.91 7.60
C SER A 38 1.40 35.38 7.26
N GLY A 39 0.94 36.30 8.15
CA GLY A 39 1.05 37.74 7.94
C GLY A 39 -0.06 38.35 7.07
N ASP A 40 -1.10 37.59 6.70
CA ASP A 40 -2.22 38.02 5.85
C ASP A 40 -3.36 38.63 6.65
N ILE A 41 -3.03 39.38 7.68
CA ILE A 41 -3.99 39.98 8.61
C ILE A 41 -4.77 41.11 7.93
N HIS A 42 -6.09 41.12 8.08
CA HIS A 42 -6.97 42.23 7.71
C HIS A 42 -8.00 42.50 8.82
N PRO A 43 -8.73 43.63 8.76
CA PRO A 43 -9.65 44.03 9.83
C PRO A 43 -10.71 42.96 10.22
N LEU A 44 -11.11 42.11 9.26
CA LEU A 44 -12.06 41.04 9.45
C LEU A 44 -11.39 39.65 9.66
N SER A 45 -10.10 39.59 9.96
CA SER A 45 -9.45 38.32 10.28
C SER A 45 -9.94 37.81 11.64
N ASP A 46 -10.42 36.59 11.67
CA ASP A 46 -10.67 35.80 12.87
C ASP A 46 -9.35 35.33 13.50
N LEU A 47 -9.45 34.60 14.60
CA LEU A 47 -8.31 34.02 15.28
C LEU A 47 -8.32 32.50 15.14
N ASP A 48 -7.43 31.98 14.31
CA ASP A 48 -7.22 30.55 14.16
C ASP A 48 -6.35 30.01 15.30
N LEU A 49 -6.91 29.09 16.10
CA LEU A 49 -6.24 28.51 17.27
C LEU A 49 -6.08 26.98 17.15
N LEU A 50 -4.88 26.51 17.37
CA LEU A 50 -4.63 25.14 17.82
C LEU A 50 -4.86 25.08 19.33
N ILE A 51 -5.98 24.54 19.79
CA ILE A 51 -6.22 24.25 21.22
C ILE A 51 -6.11 22.74 21.38
N LEU A 52 -4.96 22.30 21.85
CA LEU A 52 -4.67 20.88 22.02
C LEU A 52 -5.11 20.42 23.40
N ILE A 53 -5.99 19.43 23.44
CA ILE A 53 -6.54 18.90 24.69
C ILE A 53 -5.99 17.52 25.02
N ASN A 54 -5.84 17.25 26.33
CA ASN A 54 -5.34 15.99 26.88
C ASN A 54 -6.44 14.96 27.11
N ASP A 55 -7.67 15.42 27.31
CA ASP A 55 -8.82 14.57 27.62
C ASP A 55 -10.14 15.20 27.14
N ASP A 56 -11.22 14.40 27.12
CA ASP A 56 -12.51 14.77 26.54
C ASP A 56 -13.22 15.93 27.27
N ARG A 57 -12.86 16.27 28.49
CA ARG A 57 -13.40 17.42 29.20
C ARG A 57 -13.05 18.73 28.49
N GLY A 58 -11.90 18.76 27.80
CA GLY A 58 -11.45 19.91 27.03
C GLY A 58 -12.36 20.31 25.86
N TRP A 59 -13.19 19.40 25.35
CA TRP A 59 -14.16 19.73 24.28
C TRP A 59 -15.17 20.82 24.72
N GLN A 60 -15.40 21.01 26.02
CA GLN A 60 -16.29 22.06 26.56
C GLN A 60 -15.75 23.49 26.34
N LEU A 61 -14.48 23.62 25.95
CA LEU A 61 -13.87 24.91 25.64
C LEU A 61 -14.31 25.45 24.28
N GLY A 62 -14.70 24.54 23.37
CA GLY A 62 -15.16 24.91 22.02
C GLY A 62 -16.32 25.90 22.06
N LYS A 63 -16.29 26.90 21.16
CA LYS A 63 -17.32 27.93 21.06
C LYS A 63 -17.23 28.68 19.73
N THR A 64 -18.32 28.69 19.00
CA THR A 64 -18.49 29.55 17.82
C THR A 64 -19.32 30.77 18.20
N PHE A 65 -18.90 31.97 17.81
CA PHE A 65 -19.61 33.21 18.10
C PHE A 65 -19.34 34.31 17.05
N ILE A 66 -20.20 35.31 17.02
CA ILE A 66 -20.05 36.51 16.19
C ILE A 66 -19.68 37.69 17.10
N GLN A 67 -18.65 38.41 16.74
CA GLN A 67 -18.26 39.68 17.34
C GLN A 67 -18.96 40.82 16.57
N ASP A 68 -20.04 41.39 17.13
CA ASP A 68 -20.95 42.28 16.42
C ASP A 68 -20.30 43.62 16.04
N ASP A 69 -19.46 44.20 16.88
CA ASP A 69 -18.81 45.50 16.64
C ASP A 69 -17.85 45.49 15.45
N LEU A 70 -17.32 44.32 15.06
CA LEU A 70 -16.49 44.15 13.88
C LEU A 70 -17.12 43.30 12.79
N GLY A 71 -18.23 42.63 13.07
CA GLY A 71 -18.86 41.68 12.16
C GLY A 71 -17.96 40.47 11.84
N VAL A 72 -17.18 40.03 12.82
CA VAL A 72 -16.24 38.90 12.66
C VAL A 72 -16.77 37.65 13.36
N GLY A 73 -16.87 36.55 12.63
CA GLY A 73 -17.13 35.23 13.21
C GLY A 73 -15.85 34.64 13.80
N HIS A 74 -15.96 34.02 14.96
CA HIS A 74 -14.87 33.30 15.62
C HIS A 74 -15.27 31.85 15.84
N ASP A 75 -14.39 30.93 15.50
CA ASP A 75 -14.55 29.50 15.76
C ASP A 75 -13.43 29.00 16.69
N ILE A 76 -13.75 28.85 17.97
CA ILE A 76 -12.84 28.26 18.97
C ILE A 76 -13.02 26.76 18.89
N TYR A 77 -12.11 26.10 18.19
CA TYR A 77 -12.11 24.66 17.96
C TYR A 77 -10.96 23.97 18.70
N CYS A 78 -11.27 22.86 19.38
CA CYS A 78 -10.27 22.03 20.05
C CYS A 78 -9.86 20.85 19.15
N THR A 79 -8.66 20.36 19.35
CA THR A 79 -8.19 19.09 18.78
C THR A 79 -7.48 18.29 19.89
N ASN A 80 -7.46 16.96 19.76
CA ASN A 80 -6.74 16.10 20.67
C ASN A 80 -5.43 15.59 20.05
N TRP A 81 -4.64 14.87 20.83
CA TRP A 81 -3.38 14.30 20.38
C TRP A 81 -3.55 13.32 19.19
N GLU A 82 -4.65 12.57 19.16
CA GLU A 82 -4.92 11.66 18.04
C GLU A 82 -5.17 12.42 16.73
N GLY A 83 -5.93 13.50 16.78
CA GLY A 83 -6.13 14.36 15.61
C GLY A 83 -4.82 14.93 15.07
N LEU A 84 -3.89 15.36 15.95
CA LEU A 84 -2.56 15.81 15.51
C LEU A 84 -1.70 14.67 14.97
N ARG A 85 -1.79 13.45 15.53
CA ARG A 85 -1.09 12.28 14.99
C ARG A 85 -1.61 11.91 13.60
N GLN A 86 -2.91 12.08 13.34
CA GLN A 86 -3.47 11.90 11.99
C GLN A 86 -2.90 12.93 11.02
N ASP A 87 -2.85 14.21 11.40
CA ASP A 87 -2.20 15.25 10.60
C ASP A 87 -0.70 14.91 10.34
N ALA A 88 0.00 14.37 11.35
CA ALA A 88 1.40 14.00 11.24
C ALA A 88 1.69 12.82 10.31
N ARG A 89 0.68 12.00 9.97
CA ARG A 89 0.82 10.95 8.93
C ARG A 89 0.96 11.51 7.52
N TYR A 90 0.66 12.80 7.36
CA TYR A 90 0.75 13.51 6.08
C TYR A 90 -0.02 12.79 4.95
N GLU A 91 -1.27 12.41 5.24
CA GLU A 91 -2.17 11.84 4.24
C GLU A 91 -2.90 12.89 3.41
N HIS A 92 -2.87 14.16 3.84
CA HIS A 92 -3.45 15.32 3.15
C HIS A 92 -2.59 16.57 3.38
N PRO A 93 -2.69 17.62 2.51
CA PRO A 93 -1.83 18.80 2.59
C PRO A 93 -2.33 19.89 3.56
N HIS A 94 -3.34 19.63 4.40
CA HIS A 94 -3.92 20.59 5.33
C HIS A 94 -3.38 20.42 6.77
N ILE A 95 -2.06 20.40 6.91
CA ILE A 95 -1.37 20.18 8.20
C ILE A 95 -0.78 21.45 8.81
N GLY A 96 -1.13 22.64 8.28
CA GLY A 96 -0.58 23.92 8.73
C GLY A 96 -0.80 24.20 10.23
N LYS A 97 -1.94 23.78 10.80
CA LYS A 97 -2.16 23.93 12.26
C LYS A 97 -1.15 23.14 13.10
N LEU A 98 -0.72 21.96 12.65
CA LEU A 98 0.35 21.18 13.28
C LEU A 98 1.69 21.87 13.07
N MET A 99 2.03 22.17 11.81
CA MET A 99 3.38 22.53 11.41
C MET A 99 3.76 23.98 11.75
N ASP A 100 2.81 24.92 11.60
CA ASP A 100 3.09 26.35 11.60
C ASP A 100 2.54 27.09 12.83
N SER A 101 1.79 26.42 13.71
CA SER A 101 1.23 27.11 14.89
C SER A 101 2.33 27.61 15.83
N ARG A 102 2.29 28.91 16.13
CA ARG A 102 3.16 29.56 17.14
C ARG A 102 2.55 29.37 18.53
N ILE A 103 3.22 28.62 19.38
CA ILE A 103 2.73 28.27 20.70
C ILE A 103 2.75 29.51 21.62
N VAL A 104 1.59 29.86 22.16
CA VAL A 104 1.36 31.00 23.05
C VAL A 104 1.05 30.60 24.47
N TYR A 105 0.60 29.37 24.71
CA TYR A 105 0.40 28.75 26.01
C TYR A 105 0.87 27.30 26.01
N CYS A 106 1.50 26.87 27.08
CA CYS A 106 1.96 25.50 27.26
C CYS A 106 1.80 25.14 28.73
N ALA A 107 1.00 24.13 29.05
CA ALA A 107 0.75 23.70 30.41
C ALA A 107 1.95 22.94 31.03
N ASP A 108 2.71 22.22 30.23
CA ASP A 108 3.91 21.45 30.61
C ASP A 108 4.84 21.34 29.41
N GLU A 109 6.14 21.52 29.61
CA GLU A 109 7.14 21.49 28.51
C GLU A 109 7.22 20.14 27.79
N LYS A 110 6.81 19.05 28.43
CA LYS A 110 6.68 17.75 27.77
C LYS A 110 5.75 17.78 26.56
N TYR A 111 4.68 18.58 26.60
CA TYR A 111 3.74 18.72 25.48
C TYR A 111 4.34 19.46 24.31
N ARG A 112 5.16 20.48 24.59
CA ARG A 112 5.95 21.15 23.54
C ARG A 112 6.93 20.19 22.89
N THR A 113 7.63 19.40 23.69
CA THR A 113 8.58 18.39 23.21
C THR A 113 7.89 17.34 22.31
N GLU A 114 6.69 16.87 22.71
CA GLU A 114 5.92 15.92 21.91
C GLU A 114 5.45 16.54 20.57
N LEU A 115 4.97 17.79 20.59
CA LEU A 115 4.59 18.51 19.38
C LEU A 115 5.79 18.69 18.43
N GLU A 116 6.94 19.15 18.96
CA GLU A 116 8.13 19.34 18.12
C GLU A 116 8.64 18.01 17.52
N LYS A 117 8.53 16.91 18.27
CA LYS A 117 8.84 15.58 17.72
C LYS A 117 7.96 15.24 16.52
N MET A 118 6.64 15.46 16.61
CA MET A 118 5.73 15.24 15.48
C MET A 118 6.09 16.13 14.28
N ARG A 119 6.40 17.41 14.52
CA ARG A 119 6.85 18.33 13.47
C ARG A 119 8.14 17.86 12.79
N ASP A 120 9.09 17.37 13.59
CA ASP A 120 10.37 16.86 13.06
C ASP A 120 10.17 15.60 12.23
N ASP A 121 9.26 14.72 12.63
CA ASP A 121 8.95 13.50 11.86
C ASP A 121 8.29 13.88 10.52
N VAL A 122 7.35 14.83 10.49
CA VAL A 122 6.81 15.37 9.23
C VAL A 122 7.89 16.03 8.38
N ARG A 123 8.77 16.85 8.97
CA ARG A 123 9.90 17.50 8.24
C ARG A 123 10.82 16.46 7.59
N LYS A 124 11.12 15.36 8.28
CA LYS A 124 11.89 14.25 7.71
C LYS A 124 11.17 13.63 6.51
N THR A 125 9.89 13.28 6.67
CA THR A 125 9.07 12.74 5.58
C THR A 125 9.06 13.67 4.35
N LEU A 126 8.88 14.97 4.56
CA LEU A 126 8.88 15.95 3.47
C LEU A 126 10.25 16.14 2.81
N ALA A 127 11.34 15.89 3.55
CA ALA A 127 12.72 16.02 3.06
C ALA A 127 13.22 14.76 2.30
N GLU A 128 12.56 13.62 2.46
CA GLU A 128 12.88 12.41 1.71
C GLU A 128 12.65 12.59 0.21
N PRO A 129 13.41 11.94 -0.66
CA PRO A 129 13.16 11.96 -2.09
C PRO A 129 11.73 11.53 -2.42
N PHE A 130 11.14 12.15 -3.44
CA PHE A 130 9.81 11.77 -3.93
C PHE A 130 9.85 10.36 -4.50
N GLY A 131 8.97 9.50 -3.99
CA GLY A 131 8.91 8.09 -4.36
C GLY A 131 7.51 7.62 -4.77
N GLU A 132 7.37 6.32 -4.97
CA GLU A 132 6.12 5.69 -5.38
C GLU A 132 5.00 5.89 -4.36
N ALA A 133 5.27 5.70 -3.07
CA ALA A 133 4.30 5.92 -2.00
C ALA A 133 3.76 7.37 -1.95
N ASP A 134 4.59 8.36 -2.27
CA ASP A 134 4.15 9.76 -2.37
C ASP A 134 3.24 9.97 -3.58
N CYS A 135 3.56 9.32 -4.72
CA CYS A 135 2.72 9.35 -5.91
C CYS A 135 1.35 8.71 -5.64
N GLU A 136 1.30 7.58 -4.97
CA GLU A 136 0.07 6.90 -4.59
C GLU A 136 -0.82 7.74 -3.68
N LYS A 137 -0.23 8.47 -2.71
CA LYS A 137 -0.98 9.42 -1.87
C LYS A 137 -1.61 10.53 -2.71
N ALA A 138 -0.84 11.12 -3.63
CA ALA A 138 -1.34 12.15 -4.52
C ALA A 138 -2.42 11.62 -5.49
N GLU A 139 -2.29 10.38 -5.96
CA GLU A 139 -3.26 9.70 -6.83
C GLU A 139 -4.60 9.41 -6.13
N LYS A 140 -4.63 9.22 -4.79
CA LYS A 140 -5.89 9.12 -4.05
C LYS A 140 -6.71 10.40 -4.19
N GLU A 141 -6.08 11.57 -4.00
CA GLU A 141 -6.75 12.87 -4.19
C GLU A 141 -7.15 13.09 -5.66
N LEU A 142 -6.32 12.66 -6.61
CA LEU A 142 -6.69 12.71 -8.04
C LEU A 142 -7.93 11.87 -8.33
N LYS A 143 -8.08 10.69 -7.73
CA LYS A 143 -9.27 9.84 -7.88
C LYS A 143 -10.52 10.52 -7.33
N GLU A 144 -10.42 11.19 -6.18
CA GLU A 144 -11.53 11.97 -5.64
C GLU A 144 -11.91 13.14 -6.57
N ALA A 145 -10.92 13.83 -7.16
CA ALA A 145 -11.18 14.85 -8.18
C ALA A 145 -11.89 14.25 -9.40
N GLN A 146 -11.51 13.06 -9.85
CA GLN A 146 -12.14 12.33 -10.95
C GLN A 146 -13.57 11.90 -10.61
N CYS A 147 -13.85 11.47 -9.39
CA CYS A 147 -15.20 11.17 -8.92
C CYS A 147 -16.10 12.42 -8.97
N CYS A 148 -15.63 13.54 -8.42
CA CYS A 148 -16.35 14.82 -8.50
C CYS A 148 -16.56 15.28 -9.94
N PHE A 149 -15.56 15.09 -10.81
CA PHE A 149 -15.70 15.37 -12.25
C PHE A 149 -16.77 14.50 -12.90
N ALA A 150 -16.79 13.19 -12.66
CA ALA A 150 -17.80 12.29 -13.22
C ALA A 150 -19.22 12.71 -12.79
N GLU A 151 -19.39 13.07 -11.51
CA GLU A 151 -20.68 13.58 -11.00
C GLU A 151 -21.05 14.93 -11.61
N ALA A 152 -20.09 15.85 -11.84
CA ALA A 152 -20.35 17.10 -12.52
C ALA A 152 -20.84 16.87 -13.96
N MET A 153 -20.26 15.89 -14.66
CA MET A 153 -20.63 15.57 -16.05
C MET A 153 -22.06 15.05 -16.18
N THR A 154 -22.60 14.39 -15.16
CA THR A 154 -23.98 13.86 -15.12
C THR A 154 -25.01 14.85 -14.57
N GLY A 155 -24.57 15.90 -13.84
CA GLY A 155 -25.47 16.95 -13.31
C GLY A 155 -26.11 17.75 -14.42
N GLU A 156 -27.35 18.20 -14.23
CA GLU A 156 -28.10 19.03 -15.21
C GLU A 156 -28.12 20.50 -14.80
N GLU A 157 -28.32 20.76 -13.52
CA GLU A 157 -28.47 22.10 -12.97
C GLU A 157 -27.10 22.77 -12.73
N LEU A 158 -27.00 24.07 -13.08
CA LEU A 158 -25.76 24.83 -12.93
C LEU A 158 -25.20 24.80 -11.50
N THR A 159 -26.06 24.87 -10.49
CA THR A 159 -25.67 24.88 -9.08
C THR A 159 -25.06 23.54 -8.66
N GLU A 160 -25.67 22.45 -9.11
CA GLU A 160 -25.15 21.11 -8.87
C GLU A 160 -23.78 20.91 -9.53
N VAL A 161 -23.68 21.27 -10.82
CA VAL A 161 -22.43 21.17 -11.58
C VAL A 161 -21.33 22.02 -10.95
N ARG A 162 -21.63 23.25 -10.50
CA ARG A 162 -20.68 24.12 -9.78
C ARG A 162 -20.21 23.50 -8.46
N ARG A 163 -21.12 22.91 -7.69
CA ARG A 163 -20.78 22.25 -6.43
C ARG A 163 -19.79 21.11 -6.65
N ARG A 164 -20.03 20.28 -7.67
CA ARG A 164 -19.15 19.17 -8.02
C ARG A 164 -17.82 19.65 -8.62
N ALA A 165 -17.86 20.71 -9.43
CA ALA A 165 -16.64 21.34 -9.95
C ALA A 165 -15.78 21.92 -8.81
N GLY A 166 -16.40 22.51 -7.78
CA GLY A 166 -15.70 22.98 -6.58
C GLY A 166 -15.00 21.83 -5.84
N GLY A 167 -15.66 20.68 -5.69
CA GLY A 167 -15.04 19.48 -5.13
C GLY A 167 -13.85 18.99 -5.98
N ALA A 168 -14.02 18.93 -7.30
CA ALA A 168 -12.95 18.52 -8.21
C ALA A 168 -11.73 19.48 -8.14
N ILE A 169 -11.95 20.79 -8.03
CA ILE A 169 -10.87 21.78 -7.84
C ILE A 169 -10.16 21.54 -6.51
N TYR A 170 -10.91 21.39 -5.42
CA TYR A 170 -10.32 21.16 -4.08
C TYR A 170 -9.41 19.94 -4.06
N TYR A 171 -9.88 18.82 -4.56
CA TYR A 171 -9.07 17.60 -4.62
C TYR A 171 -7.92 17.69 -5.64
N ALA A 172 -8.08 18.42 -6.74
CA ALA A 172 -7.00 18.69 -7.69
C ALA A 172 -5.86 19.52 -7.04
N GLU A 173 -6.19 20.53 -6.25
CA GLU A 173 -5.23 21.34 -5.48
C GLU A 173 -4.47 20.45 -4.47
N ASN A 174 -5.19 19.62 -3.72
CA ASN A 174 -4.61 18.67 -2.77
C ASN A 174 -3.66 17.69 -3.47
N ALA A 175 -4.11 17.09 -4.58
CA ALA A 175 -3.32 16.16 -5.37
C ALA A 175 -2.00 16.79 -5.84
N VAL A 176 -2.04 18.04 -6.32
CA VAL A 176 -0.84 18.77 -6.74
C VAL A 176 0.09 19.08 -5.55
N ALA A 177 -0.45 19.46 -4.39
CA ALA A 177 0.36 19.71 -3.21
C ALA A 177 1.08 18.43 -2.73
N LEU A 178 0.40 17.29 -2.66
CA LEU A 178 1.00 16.00 -2.31
C LEU A 178 2.02 15.54 -3.35
N LEU A 179 1.76 15.76 -4.65
CA LEU A 179 2.70 15.45 -5.74
C LEU A 179 4.03 16.21 -5.60
N ASN A 180 4.00 17.37 -4.94
CA ASN A 180 5.18 18.21 -4.66
C ASN A 180 5.74 18.00 -3.23
N LYS A 181 5.24 17.03 -2.46
CA LYS A 181 5.61 16.80 -1.05
C LYS A 181 5.57 18.08 -0.23
N THR A 182 4.46 18.84 -0.35
CA THR A 182 4.28 20.10 0.37
C THR A 182 2.87 20.20 0.95
N TYR A 183 2.66 21.17 1.80
CA TYR A 183 1.39 21.46 2.41
C TYR A 183 1.05 22.97 2.30
N PHE A 184 -0.22 23.31 2.46
CA PHE A 184 -0.68 24.70 2.36
C PHE A 184 -0.40 25.48 3.64
N ARG A 185 0.31 26.58 3.53
CA ARG A 185 0.77 27.45 4.63
C ARG A 185 0.09 28.80 4.65
N LEU A 186 -0.26 29.33 3.45
CA LEU A 186 -0.70 30.71 3.29
C LEU A 186 -2.22 30.91 3.32
N GLY A 187 -2.97 29.84 3.50
CA GLY A 187 -4.42 29.88 3.53
C GLY A 187 -5.05 30.10 2.14
N VAL A 188 -6.40 30.17 2.09
CA VAL A 188 -7.16 30.20 0.85
C VAL A 188 -6.91 31.46 0.02
N LYS A 189 -6.66 32.60 0.66
CA LYS A 189 -6.44 33.89 -0.04
C LYS A 189 -5.21 33.90 -0.94
N ARG A 190 -4.20 33.13 -0.61
CA ARG A 190 -2.93 33.04 -1.34
C ARG A 190 -2.71 31.67 -1.97
N ARG A 191 -3.78 30.90 -2.16
CA ARG A 191 -3.75 29.54 -2.73
C ARG A 191 -3.02 29.50 -4.07
N TYR A 192 -3.29 30.43 -4.96
CA TYR A 192 -2.65 30.47 -6.28
C TYR A 192 -1.15 30.81 -6.22
N GLU A 193 -0.73 31.55 -5.21
CA GLU A 193 0.70 31.80 -4.99
C GLU A 193 1.41 30.48 -4.64
N GLU A 194 0.84 29.70 -3.73
CA GLU A 194 1.39 28.39 -3.36
C GLU A 194 1.36 27.40 -4.53
N LEU A 195 0.24 27.28 -5.22
CA LEU A 195 0.11 26.39 -6.39
C LEU A 195 1.08 26.77 -7.51
N ASN A 196 1.27 28.07 -7.79
CA ASN A 196 2.20 28.52 -8.82
C ASN A 196 3.68 28.28 -8.45
N ALA A 197 4.01 28.16 -7.17
CA ALA A 197 5.35 27.81 -6.71
C ALA A 197 5.68 26.32 -6.81
N MET A 198 4.68 25.47 -7.02
CA MET A 198 4.86 24.01 -7.15
C MET A 198 5.36 23.65 -8.56
N GLU A 199 6.35 22.75 -8.64
CA GLU A 199 6.95 22.35 -9.93
C GLU A 199 6.12 21.31 -10.68
N LYS A 200 5.65 20.29 -9.96
CA LYS A 200 4.86 19.18 -10.54
C LYS A 200 3.39 19.56 -10.59
N ARG A 201 3.00 20.33 -11.60
CA ARG A 201 1.62 20.78 -11.83
C ARG A 201 1.36 20.99 -13.32
N PRO A 202 0.09 21.07 -13.76
CA PRO A 202 -0.23 21.59 -15.07
C PRO A 202 0.32 23.02 -15.25
N GLU A 203 0.87 23.34 -16.42
CA GLU A 203 1.56 24.61 -16.67
C GLU A 203 0.71 25.84 -16.32
N ASN A 204 -0.59 25.79 -16.62
CA ASN A 204 -1.53 26.89 -16.34
C ASN A 204 -2.66 26.46 -15.37
N LEU A 205 -2.32 25.76 -14.28
CA LEU A 205 -3.30 25.23 -13.33
C LEU A 205 -4.28 26.31 -12.83
N CYS A 206 -3.76 27.41 -12.32
CA CYS A 206 -4.60 28.51 -11.78
C CYS A 206 -5.50 29.13 -12.85
N GLY A 207 -5.03 29.29 -14.08
CA GLY A 207 -5.84 29.79 -15.19
C GLY A 207 -6.93 28.80 -15.62
N LEU A 208 -6.68 27.51 -15.53
CA LEU A 208 -7.71 26.48 -15.77
C LEU A 208 -8.81 26.55 -14.70
N ILE A 209 -8.44 26.74 -13.43
CA ILE A 209 -9.39 26.91 -12.32
C ILE A 209 -10.20 28.19 -12.52
N GLU A 210 -9.57 29.33 -12.77
CA GLU A 210 -10.26 30.61 -13.02
C GLU A 210 -11.25 30.52 -14.17
N ASN A 211 -10.89 29.84 -15.25
CA ASN A 211 -11.80 29.61 -16.36
C ASN A 211 -13.06 28.83 -15.93
N ILE A 212 -12.95 27.86 -15.02
CA ILE A 212 -14.11 27.12 -14.48
C ILE A 212 -14.96 28.07 -13.65
N LEU A 213 -14.36 28.84 -12.75
CA LEU A 213 -15.05 29.76 -11.85
C LEU A 213 -15.81 30.87 -12.62
N ALA A 214 -15.27 31.34 -13.73
CA ALA A 214 -15.88 32.33 -14.60
C ALA A 214 -16.96 31.77 -15.55
N ALA A 215 -17.24 30.45 -15.49
CA ALA A 215 -18.25 29.87 -16.39
C ALA A 215 -19.67 30.14 -15.90
N GLU A 216 -20.53 30.63 -16.80
CA GLU A 216 -21.90 31.05 -16.49
C GLU A 216 -22.94 29.95 -16.75
N THR A 217 -22.60 28.89 -17.50
CA THR A 217 -23.52 27.81 -17.84
C THR A 217 -22.96 26.46 -17.41
N ALA A 218 -23.85 25.51 -17.10
CA ALA A 218 -23.45 24.13 -16.74
C ALA A 218 -22.58 23.50 -17.81
N GLU A 219 -22.90 23.68 -19.10
CA GLU A 219 -22.11 23.14 -20.20
C GLU A 219 -20.68 23.72 -20.24
N ASN A 220 -20.54 25.03 -20.06
CA ASN A 220 -19.23 25.67 -20.02
C ASN A 220 -18.41 25.24 -18.81
N VAL A 221 -19.03 25.07 -17.63
CA VAL A 221 -18.36 24.50 -16.44
C VAL A 221 -17.83 23.10 -16.77
N LYS A 222 -18.68 22.21 -17.30
CA LYS A 222 -18.30 20.85 -17.68
C LYS A 222 -17.14 20.82 -18.67
N LYS A 223 -17.22 21.60 -19.74
CA LYS A 223 -16.18 21.67 -20.78
C LYS A 223 -14.83 22.12 -20.21
N ARG A 224 -14.82 23.15 -19.37
CA ARG A 224 -13.60 23.69 -18.77
C ARG A 224 -13.04 22.76 -17.69
N LEU A 225 -13.93 22.12 -16.92
CA LEU A 225 -13.53 21.10 -15.94
C LEU A 225 -12.90 19.88 -16.64
N ALA A 226 -13.44 19.44 -17.78
CA ALA A 226 -12.85 18.37 -18.57
C ALA A 226 -11.40 18.70 -19.02
N LEU A 227 -11.14 19.98 -19.37
CA LEU A 227 -9.79 20.42 -19.72
C LEU A 227 -8.85 20.36 -18.50
N LEU A 228 -9.29 20.85 -17.33
CA LEU A 228 -8.51 20.76 -16.10
C LEU A 228 -8.14 19.30 -15.81
N MET A 229 -9.12 18.38 -15.85
CA MET A 229 -8.90 16.98 -15.56
C MET A 229 -7.95 16.30 -16.56
N LYS A 230 -8.07 16.66 -17.84
CA LYS A 230 -7.14 16.19 -18.88
C LYS A 230 -5.70 16.58 -18.60
N GLU A 231 -5.46 17.87 -18.34
CA GLU A 231 -4.12 18.40 -18.08
C GLU A 231 -3.54 17.86 -16.76
N LEU A 232 -4.39 17.75 -15.72
CA LEU A 232 -4.00 17.17 -14.43
C LEU A 232 -3.60 15.69 -14.59
N THR A 233 -4.42 14.89 -15.26
CA THR A 233 -4.12 13.46 -15.52
C THR A 233 -2.84 13.30 -16.34
N ALA A 234 -2.62 14.16 -17.34
CA ALA A 234 -1.39 14.15 -18.14
C ALA A 234 -0.15 14.48 -17.28
N CYS A 235 -0.27 15.43 -16.36
CA CYS A 235 0.79 15.79 -15.41
C CYS A 235 1.14 14.58 -14.51
N PHE A 236 0.15 13.93 -13.91
CA PHE A 236 0.34 12.75 -13.08
C PHE A 236 0.99 11.59 -13.84
N ARG A 237 0.52 11.32 -15.05
CA ARG A 237 1.13 10.29 -15.91
C ARG A 237 2.61 10.56 -16.18
N LYS A 238 2.97 11.82 -16.46
CA LYS A 238 4.37 12.21 -16.67
C LYS A 238 5.22 11.99 -15.42
N VAL A 239 4.71 12.36 -14.25
CA VAL A 239 5.41 12.14 -12.98
C VAL A 239 5.55 10.65 -12.69
N ARG A 240 4.49 9.86 -12.85
CA ARG A 240 4.52 8.41 -12.68
C ARG A 240 5.55 7.74 -13.59
N GLN A 241 5.62 8.16 -14.85
CA GLN A 241 6.63 7.67 -15.81
C GLN A 241 8.06 8.05 -15.44
N SER A 242 8.27 9.15 -14.71
CA SER A 242 9.60 9.56 -14.24
C SER A 242 10.07 8.80 -13.00
N LEU A 243 9.17 8.13 -12.27
CA LEU A 243 9.53 7.19 -11.22
C LEU A 243 10.08 5.95 -11.90
N GLN A 244 11.40 5.80 -11.88
CA GLN A 244 12.06 4.60 -12.39
C GLN A 244 11.74 3.43 -11.46
N VAL A 245 10.69 2.70 -11.77
CA VAL A 245 10.48 1.36 -11.19
C VAL A 245 11.45 0.45 -11.93
N GLU A 246 12.42 -0.10 -11.23
CA GLU A 246 13.35 -1.08 -11.78
C GLU A 246 12.53 -2.34 -12.16
N LYS A 247 12.31 -2.51 -13.46
CA LYS A 247 11.57 -3.67 -13.97
C LYS A 247 12.41 -4.93 -13.80
N LYS A 248 11.76 -6.02 -13.45
CA LYS A 248 12.43 -7.32 -13.39
C LYS A 248 12.80 -7.79 -14.81
N PRO A 249 13.94 -8.49 -14.96
CA PRO A 249 14.29 -9.02 -16.27
C PRO A 249 13.26 -10.05 -16.75
N ALA A 250 13.03 -10.09 -18.08
CA ALA A 250 12.19 -11.10 -18.69
C ALA A 250 12.90 -12.46 -18.64
N CYS A 251 12.41 -13.36 -17.81
CA CYS A 251 12.96 -14.71 -17.63
C CYS A 251 11.86 -15.71 -17.26
N ALA A 252 12.23 -16.98 -17.18
CA ALA A 252 11.28 -18.04 -16.84
C ALA A 252 10.63 -17.87 -15.46
N GLU A 253 11.28 -17.20 -14.53
CA GLU A 253 10.74 -16.95 -13.19
C GLU A 253 9.63 -15.90 -13.21
N THR A 254 9.77 -14.87 -14.06
CA THR A 254 8.83 -13.74 -14.14
C THR A 254 7.68 -13.94 -15.13
N LEU A 255 7.84 -14.81 -16.16
CA LEU A 255 6.86 -14.95 -17.23
C LEU A 255 6.15 -16.31 -17.30
N ARG A 256 6.68 -17.39 -16.68
CA ARG A 256 6.12 -18.74 -16.84
C ARG A 256 4.63 -18.81 -16.49
N GLY A 257 3.84 -19.36 -17.40
CA GLY A 257 2.39 -19.57 -17.26
C GLY A 257 1.55 -18.39 -17.74
N THR A 258 2.13 -17.21 -17.95
CA THR A 258 1.35 -16.01 -18.33
C THR A 258 0.77 -16.12 -19.75
N TYR A 259 1.50 -16.72 -20.70
CA TYR A 259 0.97 -16.95 -22.04
C TYR A 259 -0.19 -17.94 -22.06
N GLU A 260 -0.04 -19.06 -21.36
CA GLU A 260 -1.08 -20.08 -21.24
C GLU A 260 -2.33 -19.53 -20.54
N GLU A 261 -2.15 -18.66 -19.56
CA GLU A 261 -3.26 -17.98 -18.88
C GLU A 261 -4.01 -17.04 -19.82
N MET A 262 -3.31 -16.22 -20.60
CA MET A 262 -3.91 -15.35 -21.60
C MET A 262 -4.70 -16.15 -22.65
N PHE A 263 -4.10 -17.21 -23.14
CA PHE A 263 -4.71 -18.06 -24.14
C PHE A 263 -5.97 -18.76 -23.59
N SER A 264 -5.87 -19.37 -22.42
CA SER A 264 -6.98 -20.10 -21.82
C SER A 264 -8.15 -19.20 -21.45
N ASN A 265 -7.88 -17.98 -20.98
CA ASN A 265 -8.91 -17.08 -20.51
C ASN A 265 -9.66 -16.38 -21.65
N TRP A 266 -8.98 -16.02 -22.75
CA TRP A 266 -9.58 -15.09 -23.70
C TRP A 266 -9.59 -15.54 -25.16
N HIS A 267 -8.65 -16.39 -25.62
CA HIS A 267 -8.61 -16.82 -27.03
C HIS A 267 -9.92 -17.48 -27.48
N GLY A 268 -10.42 -18.49 -26.74
CA GLY A 268 -11.67 -19.16 -27.08
C GLY A 268 -12.89 -18.25 -27.06
N LYS A 269 -12.93 -17.27 -26.15
CA LYS A 269 -13.98 -16.25 -26.08
C LYS A 269 -13.93 -15.31 -27.29
N MET A 270 -12.73 -14.95 -27.73
CA MET A 270 -12.53 -14.09 -28.91
C MET A 270 -13.00 -14.80 -30.20
N VAL A 271 -12.66 -16.08 -30.37
CA VAL A 271 -13.15 -16.91 -31.49
C VAL A 271 -14.67 -16.97 -31.49
N LEU A 272 -15.28 -17.27 -30.34
CA LEU A 272 -16.74 -17.35 -30.22
C LEU A 272 -17.40 -15.98 -30.53
N ALA A 273 -16.83 -14.90 -30.03
CA ALA A 273 -17.34 -13.55 -30.30
C ALA A 273 -17.32 -13.21 -31.81
N ALA A 274 -16.25 -13.60 -32.50
CA ALA A 274 -16.14 -13.41 -33.96
C ALA A 274 -17.15 -14.25 -34.76
N GLU A 275 -17.47 -15.46 -34.29
CA GLU A 275 -18.46 -16.34 -34.93
C GLU A 275 -19.90 -15.86 -34.68
N THR A 276 -20.20 -15.39 -33.47
CA THR A 276 -21.56 -15.01 -33.08
C THR A 276 -21.88 -13.53 -33.30
N GLY A 277 -20.89 -12.70 -33.60
CA GLY A 277 -21.05 -11.25 -33.73
C GLY A 277 -21.20 -10.54 -32.37
N ASP A 278 -20.74 -11.16 -31.27
CA ASP A 278 -20.86 -10.62 -29.93
C ASP A 278 -19.77 -9.56 -29.65
N ARG A 279 -20.15 -8.29 -29.84
CA ARG A 279 -19.27 -7.14 -29.61
C ARG A 279 -18.84 -7.00 -28.16
N HIS A 280 -19.75 -7.30 -27.20
CA HIS A 280 -19.43 -7.19 -25.78
C HIS A 280 -18.37 -8.20 -25.38
N LEU A 281 -18.55 -9.46 -25.77
CA LEU A 281 -17.57 -10.52 -25.48
C LEU A 281 -16.21 -10.23 -26.13
N ALA A 282 -16.20 -9.75 -27.40
CA ALA A 282 -14.98 -9.35 -28.08
C ALA A 282 -14.25 -8.22 -27.35
N PHE A 283 -14.95 -7.12 -27.06
CA PHE A 283 -14.36 -5.95 -26.42
C PHE A 283 -13.80 -6.28 -25.04
N MET A 284 -14.58 -6.99 -24.20
CA MET A 284 -14.15 -7.34 -22.84
C MET A 284 -12.98 -8.35 -22.83
N SER A 285 -12.91 -9.25 -23.81
CA SER A 285 -11.76 -10.15 -23.94
C SER A 285 -10.49 -9.40 -24.32
N MET A 286 -10.58 -8.42 -25.21
CA MET A 286 -9.45 -7.58 -25.61
C MET A 286 -9.01 -6.66 -24.47
N GLU A 287 -9.96 -6.06 -23.74
CA GLU A 287 -9.68 -5.18 -22.61
C GLU A 287 -8.95 -5.94 -21.51
N SER A 288 -9.44 -7.12 -21.12
CA SER A 288 -8.80 -7.94 -20.11
C SER A 288 -7.39 -8.40 -20.50
N LEU A 289 -7.16 -8.74 -21.77
CA LEU A 289 -5.81 -9.03 -22.28
C LEU A 289 -4.92 -7.79 -22.23
N ASN A 290 -5.47 -6.61 -22.58
CA ASN A 290 -4.74 -5.34 -22.55
C ASN A 290 -4.29 -4.98 -21.12
N GLU A 291 -5.15 -5.14 -20.14
CA GLU A 291 -4.85 -4.94 -18.71
C GLU A 291 -3.74 -5.89 -18.23
N MET A 292 -3.85 -7.19 -18.49
CA MET A 292 -2.84 -8.15 -18.08
C MET A 292 -1.47 -7.88 -18.73
N LEU A 293 -1.44 -7.55 -20.03
CA LEU A 293 -0.19 -7.19 -20.73
C LEU A 293 0.40 -5.87 -20.21
N ALA A 294 -0.45 -4.90 -19.81
CA ALA A 294 -0.01 -3.66 -19.20
C ALA A 294 0.63 -3.92 -17.83
N ASP A 295 0.03 -4.76 -17.00
CA ASP A 295 0.56 -5.14 -15.69
C ASP A 295 1.92 -5.85 -15.83
N ILE A 296 2.04 -6.80 -16.73
CA ILE A 296 3.31 -7.49 -16.98
C ILE A 296 4.36 -6.50 -17.52
N SER A 297 4.00 -5.64 -18.49
CA SER A 297 4.92 -4.64 -19.06
C SER A 297 5.38 -3.60 -18.02
N ASN A 298 4.58 -3.33 -17.00
CA ASN A 298 4.95 -2.43 -15.91
C ASN A 298 5.94 -3.09 -14.93
N ALA A 299 5.83 -4.41 -14.73
CA ALA A 299 6.64 -5.17 -13.76
C ALA A 299 7.88 -5.82 -14.36
N VAL A 300 7.88 -6.13 -15.67
CA VAL A 300 8.91 -6.92 -16.35
C VAL A 300 9.39 -6.18 -17.61
N GLU A 301 10.66 -6.35 -17.97
CA GLU A 301 11.29 -5.78 -19.16
C GLU A 301 10.81 -6.49 -20.44
N ILE A 302 9.57 -6.23 -20.83
CA ILE A 302 8.98 -6.67 -22.12
C ILE A 302 8.47 -5.46 -22.91
N GLY A 303 8.08 -5.70 -24.16
CA GLY A 303 7.44 -4.69 -25.02
C GLY A 303 6.12 -4.18 -24.44
N THR A 304 5.65 -3.05 -24.95
CA THR A 304 4.31 -2.51 -24.64
C THR A 304 3.33 -2.91 -25.72
N TYR A 305 2.12 -3.27 -25.32
CA TYR A 305 1.06 -3.74 -26.20
C TYR A 305 -0.14 -2.80 -26.13
N ASP A 306 -0.77 -2.58 -27.26
CA ASP A 306 -2.03 -1.84 -27.38
C ASP A 306 -3.06 -2.75 -28.07
N VAL A 307 -3.68 -3.60 -27.25
CA VAL A 307 -4.61 -4.65 -27.72
C VAL A 307 -5.85 -4.02 -28.34
N LEU A 308 -6.38 -2.99 -27.72
CA LEU A 308 -7.63 -2.34 -28.13
C LEU A 308 -7.51 -1.61 -29.48
N ARG A 309 -6.30 -1.31 -29.94
CA ARG A 309 -6.07 -0.71 -31.26
C ARG A 309 -6.58 -1.60 -32.41
N ALA A 310 -6.62 -2.91 -32.21
CA ALA A 310 -7.10 -3.86 -33.20
C ALA A 310 -8.63 -4.04 -33.18
N TYR A 311 -9.36 -3.42 -32.26
CA TYR A 311 -10.81 -3.56 -32.17
C TYR A 311 -11.54 -2.84 -33.30
N ASP A 312 -12.32 -3.59 -34.09
CA ASP A 312 -13.23 -3.06 -35.10
C ASP A 312 -14.66 -3.56 -34.80
N PRO A 313 -15.56 -2.71 -34.36
CA PRO A 313 -16.93 -3.10 -33.99
C PRO A 313 -17.77 -3.60 -35.19
N ASN A 314 -17.32 -3.37 -36.42
CA ASN A 314 -17.99 -3.78 -37.64
C ASN A 314 -17.40 -5.05 -38.26
N ASP A 315 -16.17 -5.45 -37.84
CA ASP A 315 -15.50 -6.64 -38.31
C ASP A 315 -14.81 -7.38 -37.15
N LEU A 316 -15.58 -8.22 -36.45
CA LEU A 316 -15.05 -8.99 -35.33
C LEU A 316 -14.11 -10.14 -35.76
N LYS A 317 -14.14 -10.57 -37.04
CA LYS A 317 -13.16 -11.53 -37.54
C LYS A 317 -11.77 -10.90 -37.67
N LYS A 318 -11.72 -9.69 -38.22
CA LYS A 318 -10.48 -8.91 -38.29
C LYS A 318 -9.99 -8.56 -36.86
N THR A 319 -10.91 -8.29 -35.95
CA THR A 319 -10.59 -8.06 -34.54
C THR A 319 -9.93 -9.29 -33.90
N ALA A 320 -10.46 -10.49 -34.16
CA ALA A 320 -9.88 -11.76 -33.68
C ALA A 320 -8.48 -12.02 -34.29
N GLU A 321 -8.28 -11.73 -35.57
CA GLU A 321 -6.97 -11.81 -36.21
C GLU A 321 -5.94 -10.89 -35.55
N GLY A 322 -6.36 -9.66 -35.19
CA GLY A 322 -5.51 -8.71 -34.48
C GLY A 322 -5.19 -9.16 -33.06
N PHE A 323 -6.15 -9.76 -32.37
CA PHE A 323 -5.97 -10.36 -31.04
C PHE A 323 -4.92 -11.50 -31.10
N ASP A 324 -5.05 -12.40 -32.05
CA ASP A 324 -4.11 -13.52 -32.27
C ASP A 324 -2.70 -13.04 -32.64
N GLU A 325 -2.60 -11.93 -33.38
CA GLU A 325 -1.31 -11.34 -33.71
C GLU A 325 -0.59 -10.85 -32.45
N ILE A 326 -1.30 -10.23 -31.51
CA ILE A 326 -0.74 -9.76 -30.25
C ILE A 326 -0.29 -10.94 -29.39
N LEU A 327 -1.10 -12.00 -29.27
CA LEU A 327 -0.69 -13.22 -28.58
C LEU A 327 0.57 -13.84 -29.20
N ARG A 328 0.70 -13.83 -30.54
CA ARG A 328 1.91 -14.31 -31.21
C ARG A 328 3.14 -13.45 -30.93
N GLN A 329 2.97 -12.12 -30.89
CA GLN A 329 4.06 -11.21 -30.54
C GLN A 329 4.52 -11.43 -29.09
N TYR A 330 3.58 -11.59 -28.16
CA TYR A 330 3.91 -11.91 -26.78
C TYR A 330 4.58 -13.27 -26.63
N LEU A 331 4.12 -14.29 -27.34
CA LEU A 331 4.75 -15.62 -27.36
C LEU A 331 6.22 -15.55 -27.79
N GLN A 332 6.55 -14.71 -28.79
CA GLN A 332 7.95 -14.55 -29.21
C GLN A 332 8.83 -13.96 -28.07
N GLU A 333 8.33 -13.02 -27.29
CA GLU A 333 9.07 -12.49 -26.14
C GLU A 333 9.18 -13.53 -25.01
N TYR A 334 8.10 -14.27 -24.79
CA TYR A 334 8.05 -15.38 -23.84
C TYR A 334 9.12 -16.45 -24.16
N GLU A 335 9.25 -16.83 -25.43
CA GLU A 335 10.26 -17.77 -25.89
C GLU A 335 11.69 -17.20 -25.83
N LYS A 336 11.89 -15.91 -26.15
CA LYS A 336 13.17 -15.23 -25.99
C LYS A 336 13.64 -15.21 -24.52
N ALA A 337 12.71 -15.12 -23.60
CA ALA A 337 12.97 -15.21 -22.15
C ALA A 337 13.30 -16.64 -21.67
N GLY A 338 13.41 -17.61 -22.60
CA GLY A 338 13.75 -19.01 -22.30
C GLY A 338 12.57 -19.84 -21.79
N VAL A 339 11.34 -19.35 -21.93
CA VAL A 339 10.12 -20.06 -21.53
C VAL A 339 9.52 -20.72 -22.75
N LYS A 340 9.08 -21.95 -22.62
CA LYS A 340 8.31 -22.64 -23.65
C LYS A 340 6.87 -22.78 -23.20
N ALA A 341 5.93 -22.41 -24.05
CA ALA A 341 4.52 -22.63 -23.79
C ALA A 341 4.23 -24.15 -23.72
N GLU A 342 3.44 -24.54 -22.73
CA GLU A 342 3.09 -25.95 -22.53
C GLU A 342 1.94 -26.35 -23.48
N HIS A 343 2.24 -27.21 -24.44
CA HIS A 343 1.29 -27.77 -25.37
C HIS A 343 1.17 -29.29 -25.23
N TYR A 344 -0.03 -29.80 -25.27
CA TYR A 344 -0.33 -31.23 -25.29
C TYR A 344 -1.19 -31.55 -26.49
N ALA A 345 -0.94 -32.70 -27.16
CA ALA A 345 -1.66 -33.10 -28.35
C ALA A 345 -3.16 -33.32 -28.08
N ASP A 346 -3.50 -33.82 -26.90
CA ASP A 346 -4.85 -34.08 -26.40
C ASP A 346 -4.87 -34.17 -24.88
N ILE A 347 -6.04 -34.42 -24.33
CA ILE A 347 -6.26 -34.53 -22.88
C ILE A 347 -5.58 -35.77 -22.28
N ASP A 348 -5.42 -36.83 -23.05
CA ASP A 348 -4.76 -38.05 -22.55
C ASP A 348 -3.24 -37.80 -22.43
N ALA A 349 -2.64 -37.10 -23.39
CA ALA A 349 -1.25 -36.66 -23.31
C ALA A 349 -1.01 -35.71 -22.13
N PHE A 350 -1.92 -34.76 -21.88
CA PHE A 350 -1.88 -33.89 -20.71
C PHE A 350 -1.98 -34.71 -19.41
N THR A 351 -2.97 -35.60 -19.32
CA THR A 351 -3.21 -36.41 -18.12
C THR A 351 -2.00 -37.29 -17.79
N ALA A 352 -1.41 -37.93 -18.81
CA ALA A 352 -0.20 -38.71 -18.66
C ALA A 352 1.00 -37.88 -18.15
N ALA A 353 1.19 -36.68 -18.71
CA ALA A 353 2.25 -35.78 -18.31
C ALA A 353 1.99 -35.20 -16.91
N TYR A 354 0.77 -34.78 -16.62
CA TYR A 354 0.37 -34.19 -15.34
C TYR A 354 0.52 -35.18 -14.17
N LEU A 355 0.09 -36.40 -14.36
CA LEU A 355 0.23 -37.47 -13.35
C LEU A 355 1.70 -37.93 -13.23
N ASN A 356 2.51 -37.85 -14.31
CA ASN A 356 3.91 -38.21 -14.29
C ASN A 356 4.81 -37.08 -13.75
N LYS A 357 4.40 -35.80 -13.80
CA LYS A 357 5.13 -34.68 -13.12
C LYS A 357 5.26 -34.88 -11.59
N GLY A 358 4.49 -35.79 -11.01
CA GLY A 358 4.69 -36.27 -9.62
C GLY A 358 5.69 -37.41 -9.48
N LYS A 359 6.10 -38.03 -10.59
CA LYS A 359 7.20 -39.00 -10.62
C LYS A 359 8.46 -38.27 -11.06
N ARG A 360 9.31 -37.94 -10.08
CA ARG A 360 10.62 -37.28 -10.25
C ARG A 360 11.36 -37.77 -11.49
N GLU A 361 12.06 -36.85 -12.19
CA GLU A 361 13.14 -37.23 -13.10
C GLU A 361 14.07 -38.23 -12.42
N PRO A 362 14.47 -39.31 -13.10
CA PRO A 362 15.45 -40.26 -12.53
C PRO A 362 16.79 -39.53 -12.40
N GLY A 363 17.09 -39.06 -11.18
CA GLY A 363 18.34 -38.34 -10.89
C GLY A 363 18.35 -37.55 -9.57
N LYS A 364 17.19 -37.13 -9.03
CA LYS A 364 17.13 -36.53 -7.70
C LYS A 364 16.71 -37.60 -6.68
N ALA A 365 17.63 -38.05 -5.83
CA ALA A 365 17.38 -38.98 -4.73
C ALA A 365 16.24 -38.47 -3.83
N ALA A 366 15.39 -39.38 -3.32
CA ALA A 366 14.31 -39.00 -2.41
C ALA A 366 14.95 -38.51 -1.10
N CYS A 367 14.76 -37.17 -0.79
CA CYS A 367 15.25 -36.66 0.48
C CYS A 367 14.69 -37.47 1.63
N ARG A 368 15.58 -37.94 2.49
CA ARG A 368 15.28 -38.61 3.76
C ARG A 368 15.12 -37.54 4.82
N ILE A 369 14.08 -37.66 5.65
CA ILE A 369 13.93 -36.79 6.82
C ILE A 369 14.49 -37.47 8.03
N ARG A 370 15.38 -36.79 8.76
CA ARG A 370 15.95 -37.23 10.04
C ARG A 370 16.10 -36.05 11.01
N THR A 371 16.35 -36.38 12.26
CA THR A 371 16.82 -35.39 13.22
C THR A 371 18.20 -34.91 12.82
N ALA A 372 18.43 -33.60 12.92
CA ALA A 372 19.74 -33.00 12.65
C ALA A 372 20.77 -33.40 13.71
N VAL A 373 22.03 -33.38 13.30
CA VAL A 373 23.20 -33.62 14.16
C VAL A 373 24.16 -32.43 14.10
N PRO A 374 25.09 -32.25 15.04
CA PRO A 374 26.00 -31.09 15.03
C PRO A 374 26.76 -30.87 13.73
N ALA A 375 27.03 -31.93 12.96
CA ALA A 375 27.68 -31.83 11.65
C ALA A 375 26.83 -31.11 10.58
N ASP A 376 25.54 -30.96 10.79
CA ASP A 376 24.62 -30.26 9.86
C ASP A 376 24.63 -28.75 10.08
N ALA A 377 25.22 -28.24 11.16
CA ALA A 377 25.12 -26.86 11.60
C ALA A 377 25.48 -25.84 10.50
N GLU A 378 26.57 -26.08 9.75
CA GLU A 378 27.02 -25.20 8.67
C GLU A 378 25.98 -25.09 7.53
N LYS A 379 25.37 -26.24 7.15
CA LYS A 379 24.36 -26.30 6.11
C LYS A 379 23.03 -25.68 6.56
N ILE A 380 22.65 -25.88 7.82
CA ILE A 380 21.47 -25.27 8.43
C ILE A 380 21.62 -23.73 8.44
N ASP A 381 22.80 -23.22 8.86
CA ASP A 381 23.11 -21.79 8.87
C ASP A 381 23.07 -21.19 7.46
N ALA A 382 23.59 -21.91 6.46
CA ALA A 382 23.53 -21.48 5.07
C ALA A 382 22.07 -21.37 4.55
N LEU A 383 21.22 -22.37 4.86
CA LEU A 383 19.79 -22.34 4.51
C LEU A 383 19.00 -21.27 5.26
N PHE A 384 19.39 -20.99 6.50
CA PHE A 384 18.82 -19.89 7.30
C PHE A 384 19.13 -18.53 6.67
N LYS A 385 20.37 -18.30 6.26
CA LYS A 385 20.76 -17.08 5.53
C LYS A 385 20.00 -16.94 4.21
N GLU A 386 19.88 -18.01 3.41
CA GLU A 386 19.08 -18.01 2.17
C GLU A 386 17.61 -17.62 2.43
N MET A 387 17.05 -18.11 3.53
CA MET A 387 15.70 -17.76 3.96
C MET A 387 15.57 -16.26 4.29
N LEU A 388 16.48 -15.73 5.12
CA LEU A 388 16.47 -14.30 5.49
C LEU A 388 16.66 -13.40 4.27
N GLN A 389 17.57 -13.74 3.36
CA GLN A 389 17.77 -13.02 2.09
C GLN A 389 16.48 -12.99 1.25
N THR A 390 15.76 -14.10 1.20
CA THR A 390 14.48 -14.21 0.49
C THR A 390 13.37 -13.37 1.13
N ILE A 391 13.29 -13.35 2.48
CA ILE A 391 12.23 -12.63 3.22
C ILE A 391 12.46 -11.11 3.21
N TYR A 392 13.71 -10.69 3.45
CA TYR A 392 14.06 -9.28 3.64
C TYR A 392 14.64 -8.60 2.39
N HIS A 393 14.78 -9.34 1.28
CA HIS A 393 15.31 -8.84 0.00
C HIS A 393 16.67 -8.11 0.16
N THR A 394 17.57 -8.65 0.98
CA THR A 394 18.91 -8.10 1.25
C THR A 394 19.96 -9.19 1.36
N ASP A 395 21.17 -8.92 0.84
CA ASP A 395 22.32 -9.82 1.00
C ASP A 395 23.04 -9.65 2.35
N ASP A 396 22.76 -8.55 3.07
CA ASP A 396 23.36 -8.27 4.38
C ASP A 396 22.57 -8.97 5.49
N VAL A 397 22.71 -10.30 5.57
CA VAL A 397 22.09 -11.13 6.60
C VAL A 397 23.15 -11.82 7.44
N LYS A 398 22.88 -11.97 8.74
CA LYS A 398 23.72 -12.72 9.67
C LYS A 398 23.16 -14.12 9.85
N GLY A 399 24.04 -15.11 10.02
CA GLY A 399 23.67 -16.44 10.44
C GLY A 399 23.26 -16.50 11.91
N TYR A 400 23.06 -17.69 12.40
CA TYR A 400 22.77 -17.92 13.82
C TYR A 400 23.84 -17.34 14.73
N GLU A 401 23.46 -16.84 15.89
CA GLU A 401 24.39 -16.46 16.95
C GLU A 401 25.12 -17.68 17.49
N ALA A 402 26.36 -17.47 17.93
CA ALA A 402 27.15 -18.53 18.51
C ALA A 402 26.42 -19.18 19.71
N GLY A 403 26.29 -20.48 19.71
CA GLY A 403 25.61 -21.23 20.76
C GLY A 403 24.12 -21.47 20.55
N HIS A 404 23.51 -20.86 19.53
CA HIS A 404 22.05 -21.02 19.27
C HIS A 404 21.72 -22.49 18.90
N LEU A 405 22.41 -23.04 17.91
CA LEU A 405 22.16 -24.41 17.44
C LEU A 405 22.53 -25.45 18.48
N GLU A 406 23.49 -25.17 19.36
CA GLU A 406 23.89 -26.06 20.45
C GLU A 406 22.75 -26.37 21.41
N SER A 407 21.79 -25.47 21.56
CA SER A 407 20.62 -25.70 22.40
C SER A 407 19.77 -26.90 21.95
N PHE A 408 19.80 -27.22 20.66
CA PHE A 408 19.05 -28.32 20.06
C PHE A 408 19.77 -29.69 20.18
N TRP A 409 21.08 -29.71 20.51
CA TRP A 409 21.88 -30.92 20.63
C TRP A 409 21.93 -31.50 22.05
N ASN A 410 21.42 -30.78 23.04
CA ASN A 410 21.61 -31.09 24.47
C ASN A 410 20.61 -32.11 25.05
N GLY A 411 19.89 -32.87 24.21
CA GLY A 411 19.03 -33.97 24.66
C GLY A 411 17.68 -33.57 25.23
N GLY A 412 17.25 -32.31 25.04
CA GLY A 412 15.90 -31.81 25.40
C GLY A 412 14.82 -32.27 24.42
N GLU A 413 13.63 -31.65 24.56
CA GLU A 413 12.52 -31.91 23.65
C GLU A 413 12.60 -31.07 22.37
N ASN A 414 13.39 -29.99 22.34
CA ASN A 414 13.63 -29.17 21.16
C ASN A 414 14.39 -29.97 20.10
N ARG A 415 14.04 -29.79 18.82
CA ARG A 415 14.62 -30.57 17.72
C ARG A 415 14.76 -29.74 16.46
N ILE A 416 15.76 -30.12 15.66
CA ILE A 416 15.78 -29.70 14.24
C ILE A 416 15.64 -30.96 13.39
N TYR A 417 14.68 -30.92 12.45
CA TYR A 417 14.58 -31.92 11.40
C TYR A 417 15.21 -31.39 10.12
N VAL A 418 15.98 -32.25 9.45
CA VAL A 418 16.58 -31.97 8.14
C VAL A 418 16.06 -32.93 7.09
N ALA A 419 15.93 -32.43 5.87
CA ALA A 419 15.69 -33.25 4.70
C ALA A 419 16.99 -33.29 3.86
N GLU A 420 17.55 -34.50 3.65
CA GLU A 420 18.80 -34.69 2.92
C GLU A 420 18.64 -35.67 1.75
N ASP A 421 19.43 -35.48 0.71
CA ASP A 421 19.77 -36.46 -0.30
C ASP A 421 21.26 -36.87 -0.14
N ASP A 422 22.15 -36.24 -0.83
CA ASP A 422 23.61 -36.22 -0.64
C ASP A 422 24.05 -35.07 0.26
N GLU A 423 23.20 -34.03 0.42
CA GLU A 423 23.40 -32.89 1.30
C GLU A 423 22.08 -32.50 1.99
N VAL A 424 22.13 -31.68 3.04
CA VAL A 424 20.95 -31.07 3.66
C VAL A 424 20.36 -30.06 2.71
N ARG A 425 19.09 -30.25 2.33
CA ARG A 425 18.33 -29.43 1.37
C ARG A 425 17.18 -28.63 2.00
N ALA A 426 16.80 -28.99 3.22
CA ALA A 426 15.80 -28.26 3.99
C ALA A 426 15.95 -28.53 5.47
N PHE A 427 15.50 -27.61 6.31
CA PHE A 427 15.41 -27.82 7.74
C PHE A 427 14.15 -27.18 8.33
N LEU A 428 13.77 -27.68 9.51
CA LEU A 428 12.70 -27.15 10.35
C LEU A 428 13.14 -27.23 11.81
N SER A 429 13.26 -26.09 12.49
CA SER A 429 13.54 -26.03 13.92
C SER A 429 12.24 -26.00 14.73
N ILE A 430 12.25 -26.68 15.85
CA ILE A 430 11.10 -26.95 16.70
C ILE A 430 11.48 -26.68 18.15
N GLU A 431 10.74 -25.79 18.79
CA GLU A 431 10.83 -25.54 20.22
C GLU A 431 9.57 -26.03 20.93
N VAL A 432 9.73 -26.69 22.08
CA VAL A 432 8.62 -27.23 22.87
C VAL A 432 8.41 -26.39 24.10
N TYR A 433 7.20 -25.88 24.25
CA TYR A 433 6.73 -25.12 25.41
C TYR A 433 5.71 -25.94 26.18
N ARG A 434 5.86 -26.04 27.52
CA ARG A 434 4.97 -26.81 28.39
C ARG A 434 4.11 -25.94 29.32
N GLU A 435 4.62 -24.78 29.70
CA GLU A 435 3.97 -23.85 30.62
C GLU A 435 3.85 -22.44 29.99
N PRO A 436 2.80 -21.65 30.22
CA PRO A 436 1.56 -21.99 30.96
C PRO A 436 0.58 -22.86 30.14
N GLN A 437 0.78 -22.99 28.84
CA GLN A 437 0.05 -23.87 27.94
C GLN A 437 1.05 -24.66 27.09
N ALA A 438 0.72 -25.92 26.81
CA ALA A 438 1.59 -26.77 26.02
C ALA A 438 1.38 -26.52 24.51
N TYR A 439 2.42 -26.12 23.81
CA TYR A 439 2.44 -25.99 22.35
C TYR A 439 3.83 -26.27 21.80
N LEU A 440 3.88 -26.61 20.53
CA LEU A 440 5.10 -26.73 19.74
C LEU A 440 5.22 -25.49 18.86
N TYR A 441 6.34 -24.80 18.96
CA TYR A 441 6.64 -23.62 18.15
C TYR A 441 7.56 -24.02 17.00
N LEU A 442 7.12 -23.73 15.76
CA LEU A 442 7.96 -23.85 14.57
C LEU A 442 8.68 -22.52 14.38
N ASP A 443 9.97 -22.50 14.69
CA ASP A 443 10.77 -21.29 14.72
C ASP A 443 11.29 -20.96 13.30
N ASP A 444 12.25 -21.71 12.80
CA ASP A 444 12.85 -21.50 11.49
C ASP A 444 12.54 -22.65 10.54
N PHE A 445 12.11 -22.31 9.32
CA PHE A 445 11.77 -23.28 8.30
C PHE A 445 12.27 -22.84 6.93
N SER A 446 13.21 -23.56 6.37
CA SER A 446 13.76 -23.28 5.04
C SER A 446 13.85 -24.52 4.16
N VAL A 447 13.56 -24.31 2.87
CA VAL A 447 13.78 -25.28 1.80
C VAL A 447 14.60 -24.59 0.72
N ALA A 448 15.76 -25.19 0.38
CA ALA A 448 16.63 -24.70 -0.68
C ALA A 448 15.84 -24.40 -1.96
N ALA A 449 16.12 -23.28 -2.64
CA ALA A 449 15.34 -22.79 -3.78
C ALA A 449 15.10 -23.86 -4.86
N ALA A 450 16.13 -24.63 -5.20
CA ALA A 450 16.06 -25.71 -6.18
C ALA A 450 15.15 -26.91 -5.78
N TYR A 451 14.73 -26.97 -4.51
CA TYR A 451 13.90 -28.05 -3.95
C TYR A 451 12.51 -27.59 -3.51
N ARG A 452 12.20 -26.29 -3.65
CA ARG A 452 10.85 -25.75 -3.38
C ARG A 452 9.84 -26.38 -4.35
N GLY A 453 8.59 -26.54 -3.90
CA GLY A 453 7.54 -27.21 -4.69
C GLY A 453 7.68 -28.74 -4.81
N SER A 454 8.73 -29.38 -4.23
CA SER A 454 8.98 -30.82 -4.30
C SER A 454 8.24 -31.67 -3.24
N GLY A 455 7.42 -31.02 -2.39
CA GLY A 455 6.73 -31.69 -1.28
C GLY A 455 7.58 -31.93 -0.02
N ILE A 456 8.86 -31.54 -0.02
CA ILE A 456 9.77 -31.68 1.15
C ILE A 456 9.22 -30.90 2.35
N GLY A 457 8.76 -29.65 2.11
CA GLY A 457 8.19 -28.83 3.17
C GLY A 457 6.99 -29.51 3.85
N THR A 458 6.07 -30.04 3.08
CA THR A 458 4.90 -30.78 3.62
C THR A 458 5.33 -31.96 4.46
N LYS A 459 6.35 -32.72 4.04
CA LYS A 459 6.85 -33.87 4.81
C LYS A 459 7.52 -33.46 6.12
N LEU A 460 8.26 -32.32 6.14
CA LEU A 460 8.84 -31.77 7.38
C LEU A 460 7.75 -31.34 8.35
N MET A 461 6.71 -30.67 7.86
CA MET A 461 5.54 -30.28 8.68
C MET A 461 4.81 -31.50 9.26
N GLN A 462 4.57 -32.51 8.45
CA GLN A 462 3.98 -33.79 8.90
C GLN A 462 4.84 -34.47 9.96
N LYS A 463 6.18 -34.41 9.83
CA LYS A 463 7.10 -34.94 10.84
C LYS A 463 7.02 -34.17 12.15
N ALA A 464 6.87 -32.84 12.10
CA ALA A 464 6.66 -32.00 13.28
C ALA A 464 5.32 -32.31 13.97
N GLU A 465 4.23 -32.46 13.19
CA GLU A 465 2.92 -32.85 13.72
C GLU A 465 2.93 -34.24 14.36
N ALA A 466 3.60 -35.21 13.74
CA ALA A 466 3.77 -36.53 14.31
C ALA A 466 4.55 -36.49 15.63
N TYR A 467 5.60 -35.67 15.70
CA TYR A 467 6.38 -35.49 16.92
C TYR A 467 5.57 -34.81 18.03
N ALA A 468 4.79 -33.79 17.71
CA ALA A 468 3.90 -33.14 18.68
C ALA A 468 2.92 -34.15 19.32
N ARG A 469 2.30 -35.02 18.51
CA ARG A 469 1.42 -36.10 19.02
C ARG A 469 2.20 -37.10 19.90
N GLU A 470 3.42 -37.51 19.47
CA GLU A 470 4.26 -38.42 20.22
C GLU A 470 4.58 -37.94 21.64
N ILE A 471 4.83 -36.62 21.80
CA ILE A 471 5.17 -36.02 23.10
C ILE A 471 3.95 -35.40 23.82
N GLY A 472 2.73 -35.61 23.30
CA GLY A 472 1.47 -35.17 23.91
C GLY A 472 1.26 -33.65 23.87
N ILE A 473 1.72 -32.97 22.83
CA ILE A 473 1.50 -31.54 22.61
C ILE A 473 0.25 -31.32 21.76
N PRO A 474 -0.76 -30.56 22.25
CA PRO A 474 -2.07 -30.45 21.58
C PRO A 474 -2.11 -29.45 20.42
N ALA A 475 -1.15 -28.53 20.33
CA ALA A 475 -1.18 -27.47 19.33
C ALA A 475 0.21 -27.14 18.76
N ILE A 476 0.23 -26.72 17.52
CA ILE A 476 1.43 -26.19 16.86
C ILE A 476 1.19 -24.73 16.49
N VAL A 477 2.18 -23.87 16.73
CA VAL A 477 2.12 -22.44 16.40
C VAL A 477 3.37 -22.01 15.63
N LEU A 478 3.23 -21.00 14.82
CA LEU A 478 4.34 -20.38 14.05
C LEU A 478 4.03 -18.92 13.72
N HIS A 479 5.07 -18.15 13.48
CA HIS A 479 4.90 -16.83 12.87
C HIS A 479 5.17 -16.86 11.37
N VAL A 480 4.40 -16.07 10.60
CA VAL A 480 4.65 -15.82 9.19
C VAL A 480 4.56 -14.33 8.90
N GLU A 481 5.58 -13.79 8.22
CA GLU A 481 5.55 -12.39 7.75
C GLU A 481 4.40 -12.19 6.76
N LYS A 482 3.65 -11.07 6.89
CA LYS A 482 2.52 -10.75 6.01
C LYS A 482 2.96 -10.57 4.55
N SER A 483 4.19 -10.13 4.32
CA SER A 483 4.81 -10.02 3.00
C SER A 483 5.09 -11.38 2.34
N ASN A 484 5.18 -12.47 3.12
CA ASN A 484 5.46 -13.81 2.62
C ASN A 484 4.15 -14.58 2.32
N GLU A 485 3.39 -14.08 1.33
CA GLU A 485 2.11 -14.70 0.94
C GLU A 485 2.24 -16.18 0.55
N SER A 486 3.36 -16.57 -0.05
CA SER A 486 3.56 -17.95 -0.49
C SER A 486 3.66 -18.91 0.69
N ALA A 487 4.34 -18.51 1.76
CA ALA A 487 4.41 -19.28 3.00
C ALA A 487 3.07 -19.28 3.72
N PHE A 488 2.37 -18.14 3.76
CA PHE A 488 1.03 -18.06 4.35
C PHE A 488 0.07 -19.05 3.70
N ARG A 489 -0.05 -19.05 2.36
CA ARG A 489 -0.89 -20.00 1.61
C ARG A 489 -0.46 -21.46 1.78
N PHE A 490 0.85 -21.70 1.99
CA PHE A 490 1.34 -23.04 2.30
C PHE A 490 0.83 -23.54 3.64
N TYR A 491 0.87 -22.73 4.69
CA TYR A 491 0.36 -23.10 6.02
C TYR A 491 -1.17 -23.23 6.05
N GLU A 492 -1.91 -22.35 5.35
CA GLU A 492 -3.36 -22.49 5.22
C GLU A 492 -3.77 -23.85 4.62
N ARG A 493 -3.09 -24.29 3.54
CA ARG A 493 -3.35 -25.61 2.95
C ARG A 493 -3.06 -26.78 3.88
N LEU A 494 -2.22 -26.59 4.90
CA LEU A 494 -1.95 -27.59 5.93
C LEU A 494 -2.89 -27.49 7.14
N GLY A 495 -3.88 -26.58 7.09
CA GLY A 495 -4.89 -26.43 8.12
C GLY A 495 -4.52 -25.50 9.28
N TYR A 496 -3.49 -24.66 9.09
CA TYR A 496 -3.15 -23.60 10.05
C TYR A 496 -4.08 -22.41 9.85
N THR A 497 -4.52 -21.77 10.93
CA THR A 497 -5.39 -20.59 10.93
C THR A 497 -4.77 -19.44 11.70
N ILE A 498 -5.19 -18.22 11.40
CA ILE A 498 -4.70 -17.04 12.12
C ILE A 498 -5.22 -17.08 13.56
N PHE A 499 -4.31 -17.19 14.52
CA PHE A 499 -4.60 -17.08 15.93
C PHE A 499 -4.55 -15.65 16.44
N ARG A 500 -3.55 -14.86 15.95
CA ARG A 500 -3.34 -13.46 16.34
C ARG A 500 -2.61 -12.67 15.25
N ASP A 501 -2.95 -11.38 15.17
CA ASP A 501 -2.23 -10.41 14.33
C ASP A 501 -1.19 -9.68 15.18
N ASP A 502 0.10 -9.88 14.87
CA ASP A 502 1.22 -9.30 15.59
C ASP A 502 1.92 -8.18 14.77
N GLY A 503 1.14 -7.35 14.10
CA GLY A 503 1.64 -6.21 13.32
C GLY A 503 2.15 -6.64 11.93
N ASN A 504 3.46 -6.79 11.74
CA ASN A 504 4.03 -7.18 10.45
C ASN A 504 3.89 -8.68 10.14
N ARG A 505 3.48 -9.50 11.10
CA ARG A 505 3.36 -10.94 10.97
C ARG A 505 2.08 -11.48 11.60
N TYR A 506 1.65 -12.66 11.15
CA TYR A 506 0.58 -13.41 11.77
C TYR A 506 1.17 -14.51 12.66
N LEU A 507 0.59 -14.70 13.84
CA LEU A 507 0.75 -15.93 14.61
C LEU A 507 -0.32 -16.91 14.10
N LEU A 508 0.12 -18.00 13.49
CA LEU A 508 -0.76 -19.08 13.05
C LEU A 508 -0.77 -20.21 14.06
N SER A 509 -1.90 -20.92 14.15
CA SER A 509 -2.04 -22.10 14.99
C SER A 509 -2.77 -23.23 14.28
N LYS A 510 -2.45 -24.46 14.70
CA LYS A 510 -3.18 -25.66 14.34
C LYS A 510 -3.32 -26.54 15.57
N GLU A 511 -4.57 -26.85 15.95
CA GLU A 511 -4.86 -27.86 16.96
C GLU A 511 -4.68 -29.25 16.35
N LEU A 512 -4.12 -30.18 17.14
CA LEU A 512 -3.92 -31.56 16.74
C LEU A 512 -4.95 -32.43 17.44
N ASP A 513 -5.73 -33.18 16.66
CA ASP A 513 -6.61 -34.20 17.22
C ASP A 513 -5.79 -35.20 18.04
N GLN A 514 -6.18 -35.38 19.28
CA GLN A 514 -5.63 -36.43 20.15
C GLN A 514 -6.47 -37.68 19.88
N ASP A 515 -5.90 -38.64 19.16
CA ASP A 515 -6.47 -39.98 19.01
C ASP A 515 -6.50 -40.74 20.34
#